data_937d6c5a4aa8559c77c528f288cfb1ce
#
_entry.id   937d6c5a4aa8559c77c528f288cfb1ce
#
_cell.length_a   1.000
_cell.length_b   1.000
_cell.length_c   1.000
_cell.angle_alpha   90.00
_cell.angle_beta   90.00
_cell.angle_gamma   90.00
#
_symmetry.space_group_name_H-M   'P 1'
#
loop_
_entity.id
_entity.type
_entity.pdbx_description
1 polymer ?
#
loop_
_entity_poly.entity_id
_entity_poly.type
_entity_poly.pdbx_seq_one_letter_code
_entity_poly.pdbx_strand_id
1 'polypeptide(L)'
;MRVITFDVETTGLPERYASIKQTWRWPYIVQFSWMVYDTSRNRVLSVEDHIVRIPKGLKMKQDSIDIHGITNEIMKSEGKDIREILNKFMKDVRESTILVGHNLNFDLKMISVEQIRHYYKYTLSDSRKKTYCTMIEGKNITDLYYYSKYYDKMVLKSPKLIELHQKLFNETPDNLHNSLIDILVCFRCFGKLYWDVDILTRNTKLKNMYTKLC
;
A
#
# COMPACT_ATOMS: atom_id res chain seq x y z
N MET A 1 4.48 -11.16 -17.22
CA MET A 1 4.03 -9.84 -16.74
C MET A 1 4.67 -9.60 -15.37
N ARG A 2 5.20 -8.39 -15.10
CA ARG A 2 5.68 -8.04 -13.75
C ARG A 2 4.62 -7.21 -13.03
N VAL A 3 4.26 -7.66 -11.84
CA VAL A 3 3.32 -7.00 -10.93
C VAL A 3 4.12 -6.37 -9.80
N ILE A 4 3.89 -5.11 -9.49
CA ILE A 4 4.40 -4.47 -8.28
C ILE A 4 3.23 -4.15 -7.35
N THR A 5 3.26 -4.70 -6.15
CA THR A 5 2.30 -4.41 -5.08
C THR A 5 3.00 -3.58 -4.03
N PHE A 6 2.41 -2.47 -3.60
CA PHE A 6 3.03 -1.55 -2.65
C PHE A 6 1.99 -0.92 -1.73
N ASP A 7 2.49 -0.46 -0.59
CA ASP A 7 1.73 0.18 0.47
C ASP A 7 2.62 1.12 1.27
N VAL A 8 2.05 2.16 1.91
CA VAL A 8 2.78 3.11 2.74
C VAL A 8 2.04 3.41 4.05
N GLU A 9 2.79 3.42 5.16
CA GLU A 9 2.33 4.00 6.42
C GLU A 9 2.77 5.46 6.53
N THR A 10 1.97 6.28 7.20
CA THR A 10 2.16 7.74 7.21
C THR A 10 1.97 8.37 8.58
N THR A 11 2.48 9.60 8.76
CA THR A 11 2.29 10.37 10.00
C THR A 11 0.85 10.81 10.26
N GLY A 12 -0.10 10.46 9.41
CA GLY A 12 -1.51 10.82 9.51
C GLY A 12 -2.21 10.84 8.14
N LEU A 13 -3.31 11.56 8.05
CA LEU A 13 -4.06 11.72 6.80
C LEU A 13 -3.85 13.11 6.19
N PRO A 14 -3.97 13.27 4.86
CA PRO A 14 -3.92 14.57 4.22
C PRO A 14 -5.13 15.42 4.63
N GLU A 15 -4.95 16.73 4.58
CA GLU A 15 -6.08 17.63 4.74
C GLU A 15 -7.10 17.43 3.62
N ARG A 16 -8.37 17.61 3.96
CA ARG A 16 -9.46 17.43 3.01
C ARG A 16 -9.28 18.30 1.77
N TYR A 17 -9.42 17.72 0.59
CA TYR A 17 -9.26 18.38 -0.71
C TYR A 17 -7.86 18.94 -1.01
N ALA A 18 -6.82 18.52 -0.29
CA ALA A 18 -5.46 18.92 -0.58
C ALA A 18 -5.01 18.43 -1.96
N SER A 19 -4.52 19.35 -2.80
CA SER A 19 -3.81 18.98 -4.03
C SER A 19 -2.44 18.40 -3.69
N ILE A 20 -1.93 17.44 -4.48
CA ILE A 20 -0.56 16.89 -4.31
C ILE A 20 0.52 17.98 -4.42
N LYS A 21 0.25 19.11 -5.10
CA LYS A 21 1.15 20.25 -5.17
C LYS A 21 1.23 21.06 -3.87
N GLN A 22 0.22 20.94 -3.00
CA GLN A 22 0.18 21.54 -1.66
C GLN A 22 0.83 20.59 -0.65
N THR A 23 2.11 20.28 -0.84
CA THR A 23 2.80 19.21 -0.09
C THR A 23 2.78 19.41 1.42
N TRP A 24 2.67 20.65 1.92
CA TRP A 24 2.56 20.97 3.34
C TRP A 24 1.24 20.54 3.98
N ARG A 25 0.21 20.22 3.18
CA ARG A 25 -1.10 19.71 3.63
C ARG A 25 -1.17 18.18 3.63
N TRP A 26 -0.05 17.52 3.34
CA TRP A 26 0.06 16.07 3.27
C TRP A 26 0.97 15.56 4.40
N PRO A 27 0.68 14.38 4.95
CA PRO A 27 1.55 13.72 5.92
C PRO A 27 2.87 13.30 5.27
N TYR A 28 3.76 12.71 6.06
CA TYR A 28 5.01 12.11 5.59
C TYR A 28 4.90 10.60 5.64
N ILE A 29 5.55 9.90 4.70
CA ILE A 29 5.69 8.46 4.71
C ILE A 29 6.64 8.07 5.85
N VAL A 30 6.27 7.06 6.65
CA VAL A 30 7.07 6.51 7.77
C VAL A 30 7.48 5.06 7.55
N GLN A 31 6.72 4.30 6.74
CA GLN A 31 7.13 3.00 6.23
C GLN A 31 6.72 2.91 4.77
N PHE A 32 7.55 2.26 3.98
CA PHE A 32 7.28 2.02 2.56
C PHE A 32 7.72 0.62 2.18
N SER A 33 6.76 -0.20 1.79
CA SER A 33 7.01 -1.58 1.37
C SER A 33 6.49 -1.84 -0.03
N TRP A 34 7.21 -2.69 -0.77
CA TRP A 34 6.73 -3.19 -2.07
C TRP A 34 7.31 -4.57 -2.39
N MET A 35 6.57 -5.29 -3.22
CA MET A 35 6.97 -6.59 -3.75
C MET A 35 6.84 -6.59 -5.26
N VAL A 36 7.83 -7.11 -5.95
CA VAL A 36 7.79 -7.36 -7.40
C VAL A 36 7.63 -8.85 -7.66
N TYR A 37 6.60 -9.21 -8.42
CA TYR A 37 6.28 -10.58 -8.78
C TYR A 37 6.29 -10.78 -10.30
N ASP A 38 6.98 -11.82 -10.77
CA ASP A 38 7.00 -12.22 -12.18
C ASP A 38 6.01 -13.38 -12.40
N THR A 39 4.93 -13.08 -13.11
CA THR A 39 3.87 -14.07 -13.38
C THR A 39 4.32 -15.17 -14.34
N SER A 40 5.22 -14.86 -15.31
CA SER A 40 5.70 -15.83 -16.28
C SER A 40 6.63 -16.89 -15.67
N ARG A 41 7.32 -16.50 -14.59
CA ARG A 41 8.21 -17.38 -13.83
C ARG A 41 7.60 -17.85 -12.51
N ASN A 42 6.40 -17.39 -12.19
CA ASN A 42 5.71 -17.67 -10.93
C ASN A 42 6.60 -17.43 -9.70
N ARG A 43 7.30 -16.29 -9.63
CA ARG A 43 8.25 -16.04 -8.55
C ARG A 43 8.27 -14.59 -8.07
N VAL A 44 8.53 -14.42 -6.78
CA VAL A 44 8.89 -13.15 -6.16
C VAL A 44 10.29 -12.77 -6.61
N LEU A 45 10.45 -11.61 -7.27
CA LEU A 45 11.74 -11.06 -7.71
C LEU A 45 12.41 -10.29 -6.59
N SER A 46 11.68 -9.41 -5.93
CA SER A 46 12.15 -8.61 -4.80
C SER A 46 11.04 -8.35 -3.80
N VAL A 47 11.42 -8.17 -2.55
CA VAL A 47 10.58 -7.63 -1.47
C VAL A 47 11.42 -6.59 -0.75
N GLU A 48 10.86 -5.43 -0.60
CA GLU A 48 11.49 -4.29 0.05
C GLU A 48 10.59 -3.78 1.16
N ASP A 49 11.21 -3.49 2.29
CA ASP A 49 10.55 -2.92 3.47
C ASP A 49 11.49 -1.92 4.13
N HIS A 50 11.05 -0.68 4.26
CA HIS A 50 11.89 0.41 4.70
C HIS A 50 11.15 1.33 5.67
N ILE A 51 11.72 1.53 6.85
CA ILE A 51 11.37 2.64 7.72
C ILE A 51 11.95 3.92 7.10
N VAL A 52 11.15 4.97 7.07
CA VAL A 52 11.48 6.26 6.45
C VAL A 52 11.74 7.29 7.53
N ARG A 53 12.84 8.03 7.41
CA ARG A 53 13.15 9.14 8.28
C ARG A 53 12.39 10.39 7.85
N ILE A 54 11.54 10.90 8.74
CA ILE A 54 10.85 12.18 8.50
C ILE A 54 11.77 13.38 8.84
N PRO A 55 11.45 14.60 8.36
CA PRO A 55 12.22 15.80 8.65
C PRO A 55 12.41 16.03 10.16
N LYS A 56 13.59 16.53 10.52
CA LYS A 56 13.96 16.83 11.90
C LYS A 56 12.98 17.84 12.51
N GLY A 57 12.53 17.58 13.74
CA GLY A 57 11.59 18.45 14.47
C GLY A 57 10.12 18.07 14.28
N LEU A 58 9.78 17.24 13.30
CA LEU A 58 8.45 16.67 13.20
C LEU A 58 8.31 15.49 14.16
N LYS A 59 7.11 15.37 14.76
CA LYS A 59 6.73 14.23 15.59
C LYS A 59 5.48 13.60 15.03
N MET A 60 5.41 12.28 15.05
CA MET A 60 4.17 11.58 14.75
C MET A 60 3.12 11.82 15.82
N LYS A 61 1.87 11.83 15.37
CA LYS A 61 0.73 11.81 16.31
C LYS A 61 0.61 10.42 16.93
N GLN A 62 0.20 10.37 18.19
CA GLN A 62 0.03 9.10 18.89
C GLN A 62 -0.95 8.16 18.16
N ASP A 63 -2.08 8.70 17.68
CA ASP A 63 -3.07 7.93 16.91
C ASP A 63 -2.46 7.16 15.72
N SER A 64 -1.46 7.75 15.05
CA SER A 64 -0.77 7.08 13.93
C SER A 64 0.16 5.97 14.44
N ILE A 65 0.91 6.24 15.53
CA ILE A 65 1.77 5.26 16.18
C ILE A 65 0.94 4.06 16.65
N ASP A 66 -0.23 4.31 17.26
CA ASP A 66 -1.13 3.26 17.75
C ASP A 66 -1.67 2.35 16.61
N ILE A 67 -1.73 2.89 15.38
CA ILE A 67 -2.17 2.13 14.21
C ILE A 67 -1.05 1.25 13.64
N HIS A 68 0.12 1.82 13.33
CA HIS A 68 1.19 1.10 12.60
C HIS A 68 2.38 0.70 13.47
N GLY A 69 2.41 1.06 14.75
CA GLY A 69 3.44 0.68 15.72
C GLY A 69 4.81 1.35 15.54
N ILE A 70 5.02 2.18 14.52
CA ILE A 70 6.30 2.82 14.26
C ILE A 70 6.44 4.03 15.18
N THR A 71 7.37 3.96 16.12
CA THR A 71 7.65 5.05 17.07
C THR A 71 8.69 6.04 16.52
N ASN A 72 8.80 7.19 17.18
CA ASN A 72 9.86 8.16 16.85
C ASN A 72 11.27 7.57 17.06
N GLU A 73 11.43 6.64 18.01
CA GLU A 73 12.68 5.94 18.30
C GLU A 73 13.04 4.98 17.14
N ILE A 74 12.09 4.18 16.67
CA ILE A 74 12.28 3.30 15.50
C ILE A 74 12.69 4.12 14.29
N MET A 75 11.97 5.21 13.97
CA MET A 75 12.34 6.09 12.86
C MET A 75 13.75 6.68 13.01
N LYS A 76 14.17 7.01 14.24
CA LYS A 76 15.50 7.59 14.50
C LYS A 76 16.61 6.56 14.30
N SER A 77 16.39 5.30 14.74
CA SER A 77 17.38 4.23 14.66
C SER A 77 17.46 3.56 13.29
N GLU A 78 16.31 3.36 12.60
CA GLU A 78 16.22 2.54 11.40
C GLU A 78 15.85 3.35 10.14
N GLY A 79 15.39 4.60 10.33
CA GLY A 79 14.89 5.43 9.24
C GLY A 79 15.93 5.77 8.19
N LYS A 80 15.64 5.48 6.93
CA LYS A 80 16.44 5.80 5.76
C LYS A 80 15.95 7.07 5.06
N ASP A 81 16.77 7.64 4.21
CA ASP A 81 16.38 8.78 3.36
C ASP A 81 15.33 8.32 2.34
N ILE A 82 14.21 9.02 2.28
CA ILE A 82 13.10 8.70 1.35
C ILE A 82 13.56 8.76 -0.13
N ARG A 83 14.56 9.58 -0.47
CA ARG A 83 15.04 9.69 -1.86
C ARG A 83 15.72 8.41 -2.34
N GLU A 84 16.46 7.74 -1.47
CA GLU A 84 17.08 6.44 -1.79
C GLU A 84 16.00 5.38 -2.05
N ILE A 85 14.97 5.35 -1.18
CA ILE A 85 13.84 4.44 -1.28
C ILE A 85 13.05 4.70 -2.57
N LEU A 86 12.71 5.97 -2.85
CA LEU A 86 11.99 6.38 -4.06
C LEU A 86 12.76 6.02 -5.33
N ASN A 87 14.08 6.22 -5.37
CA ASN A 87 14.90 5.87 -6.53
C ASN A 87 14.86 4.35 -6.81
N LYS A 88 14.95 3.53 -5.76
CA LYS A 88 14.86 2.08 -5.86
C LYS A 88 13.46 1.64 -6.32
N PHE A 89 12.42 2.16 -5.69
CA PHE A 89 11.02 1.90 -6.06
C PHE A 89 10.73 2.27 -7.51
N MET A 90 11.14 3.47 -7.96
CA MET A 90 10.91 3.92 -9.34
C MET A 90 11.67 3.10 -10.38
N LYS A 91 12.79 2.46 -10.03
CA LYS A 91 13.45 1.48 -10.90
C LYS A 91 12.53 0.27 -11.09
N ASP A 92 11.99 -0.30 -10.00
CA ASP A 92 11.09 -1.44 -10.05
C ASP A 92 9.76 -1.10 -10.77
N VAL A 93 9.22 0.11 -10.55
CA VAL A 93 8.04 0.61 -11.29
C VAL A 93 8.29 0.64 -12.79
N ARG A 94 9.45 1.13 -13.25
CA ARG A 94 9.77 1.19 -14.70
C ARG A 94 9.72 -0.19 -15.34
N GLU A 95 10.20 -1.22 -14.65
CA GLU A 95 10.24 -2.60 -15.12
C GLU A 95 8.91 -3.36 -14.95
N SER A 96 7.98 -2.81 -14.15
CA SER A 96 6.69 -3.42 -13.88
C SER A 96 5.65 -3.06 -14.93
N THR A 97 4.68 -3.96 -15.12
CA THR A 97 3.57 -3.81 -16.09
C THR A 97 2.32 -3.20 -15.43
N ILE A 98 2.08 -3.57 -14.16
CA ILE A 98 0.88 -3.19 -13.40
C ILE A 98 1.26 -2.81 -11.96
N LEU A 99 0.62 -1.77 -11.46
CA LEU A 99 0.72 -1.27 -10.10
C LEU A 99 -0.51 -1.74 -9.32
N VAL A 100 -0.28 -2.38 -8.18
CA VAL A 100 -1.34 -2.97 -7.34
C VAL A 100 -1.26 -2.38 -5.93
N GLY A 101 -2.42 -2.12 -5.33
CA GLY A 101 -2.53 -1.70 -3.93
C GLY A 101 -3.99 -1.80 -3.44
N HIS A 102 -4.18 -1.62 -2.14
CA HIS A 102 -5.50 -1.50 -1.53
C HIS A 102 -5.74 -0.04 -1.14
N ASN A 103 -6.77 0.60 -1.69
CA ASN A 103 -6.91 2.06 -1.68
C ASN A 103 -5.76 2.78 -2.43
N LEU A 104 -5.30 2.18 -3.49
CA LEU A 104 -4.12 2.54 -4.29
C LEU A 104 -3.99 4.04 -4.61
N ASN A 105 -5.11 4.78 -4.75
CA ASN A 105 -5.07 6.22 -5.02
C ASN A 105 -4.41 7.02 -3.89
N PHE A 106 -4.53 6.56 -2.64
CA PHE A 106 -3.87 7.17 -1.50
C PHE A 106 -2.34 7.02 -1.63
N ASP A 107 -1.86 5.81 -1.85
CA ASP A 107 -0.43 5.50 -1.96
C ASP A 107 0.23 6.19 -3.15
N LEU A 108 -0.43 6.18 -4.31
CA LEU A 108 0.02 6.90 -5.50
C LEU A 108 0.22 8.39 -5.23
N LYS A 109 -0.73 9.03 -4.53
CA LYS A 109 -0.65 10.44 -4.17
C LYS A 109 0.43 10.70 -3.13
N MET A 110 0.52 9.86 -2.09
CA MET A 110 1.54 10.01 -1.04
C MET A 110 2.96 9.95 -1.63
N ILE A 111 3.22 8.94 -2.47
CA ILE A 111 4.51 8.79 -3.16
C ILE A 111 4.77 10.01 -4.08
N SER A 112 3.76 10.46 -4.82
CA SER A 112 3.89 11.64 -5.69
C SER A 112 4.18 12.92 -4.90
N VAL A 113 3.58 13.08 -3.72
CA VAL A 113 3.86 14.22 -2.81
C VAL A 113 5.30 14.19 -2.33
N GLU A 114 5.82 13.02 -1.92
CA GLU A 114 7.23 12.90 -1.56
C GLU A 114 8.16 13.19 -2.75
N GLN A 115 7.81 12.75 -3.94
CA GLN A 115 8.55 13.09 -5.15
C GLN A 115 8.57 14.60 -5.42
N ILE A 116 7.44 15.30 -5.26
CA ILE A 116 7.38 16.77 -5.40
C ILE A 116 8.22 17.46 -4.33
N ARG A 117 8.17 17.02 -3.06
CA ARG A 117 9.01 17.55 -1.97
C ARG A 117 10.51 17.47 -2.28
N HIS A 118 10.90 16.45 -3.04
CA HIS A 118 12.29 16.17 -3.39
C HIS A 118 12.64 16.51 -4.84
N TYR A 119 11.83 17.38 -5.48
CA TYR A 119 12.09 17.98 -6.80
C TYR A 119 12.22 16.96 -7.95
N TYR A 120 11.51 15.85 -7.90
CA TYR A 120 11.45 14.93 -9.03
C TYR A 120 10.73 15.58 -10.20
N LYS A 121 11.29 15.45 -11.41
CA LYS A 121 10.71 16.00 -12.64
C LYS A 121 9.36 15.37 -13.00
N TYR A 122 9.21 14.08 -12.72
CA TYR A 122 7.99 13.32 -12.96
C TYR A 122 7.61 12.54 -11.70
N THR A 123 6.33 12.52 -11.41
CA THR A 123 5.79 11.80 -10.25
C THR A 123 5.17 10.47 -10.66
N LEU A 124 4.89 9.63 -9.68
CA LEU A 124 4.18 8.36 -9.90
C LEU A 124 2.78 8.60 -10.47
N SER A 125 2.11 9.70 -10.11
CA SER A 125 0.81 10.10 -10.65
C SER A 125 0.86 10.46 -12.14
N ASP A 126 2.04 10.81 -12.68
CA ASP A 126 2.23 11.05 -14.12
C ASP A 126 2.47 9.75 -14.89
N SER A 127 2.59 8.63 -14.19
CA SER A 127 2.83 7.31 -14.79
C SER A 127 1.60 6.85 -15.59
N ARG A 128 1.84 6.34 -16.80
CA ARG A 128 0.82 5.69 -17.63
C ARG A 128 0.73 4.18 -17.37
N LYS A 129 1.25 3.70 -16.25
CA LYS A 129 1.19 2.28 -15.88
C LYS A 129 -0.25 1.87 -15.61
N LYS A 130 -0.58 0.64 -15.99
CA LYS A 130 -1.86 0.03 -15.60
C LYS A 130 -1.93 -0.05 -14.06
N THR A 131 -3.06 0.27 -13.50
CA THR A 131 -3.30 0.21 -12.06
C THR A 131 -4.41 -0.80 -11.75
N TYR A 132 -4.34 -1.40 -10.57
CA TYR A 132 -5.37 -2.28 -10.04
C TYR A 132 -5.55 -2.03 -8.54
N CYS A 133 -6.72 -1.55 -8.16
CA CYS A 133 -7.04 -1.27 -6.77
C CYS A 133 -7.95 -2.37 -6.21
N THR A 134 -7.42 -3.21 -5.33
CA THR A 134 -8.21 -4.33 -4.74
C THR A 134 -9.42 -3.84 -3.94
N MET A 135 -9.38 -2.64 -3.37
CA MET A 135 -10.53 -2.03 -2.70
C MET A 135 -11.69 -1.74 -3.66
N ILE A 136 -11.37 -1.20 -4.85
CA ILE A 136 -12.39 -0.86 -5.86
C ILE A 136 -12.98 -2.14 -6.45
N GLU A 137 -12.12 -3.06 -6.87
CA GLU A 137 -12.53 -4.32 -7.52
C GLU A 137 -13.25 -5.27 -6.54
N GLY A 138 -12.86 -5.25 -5.27
CA GLY A 138 -13.49 -6.06 -4.22
C GLY A 138 -14.83 -5.54 -3.70
N LYS A 139 -15.22 -4.32 -4.07
CA LYS A 139 -16.39 -3.65 -3.52
C LYS A 139 -17.70 -4.43 -3.73
N ASN A 140 -17.94 -4.89 -4.95
CA ASN A 140 -19.14 -5.67 -5.28
C ASN A 140 -19.07 -7.10 -4.72
N ILE A 141 -17.87 -7.65 -4.52
CA ILE A 141 -17.65 -9.01 -4.02
C ILE A 141 -17.92 -9.09 -2.52
N THR A 142 -17.49 -8.07 -1.76
CA THR A 142 -17.74 -8.01 -0.32
C THR A 142 -19.20 -7.75 -0.01
N ASP A 143 -19.91 -7.03 -0.87
CA ASP A 143 -21.32 -6.70 -0.76
C ASP A 143 -21.70 -6.09 0.60
N LEU A 144 -20.82 -5.21 1.10
CA LEU A 144 -21.00 -4.52 2.37
C LEU A 144 -21.69 -3.18 2.16
N TYR A 145 -22.64 -2.85 3.04
CA TYR A 145 -23.38 -1.61 2.97
C TYR A 145 -23.28 -0.81 4.25
N TYR A 146 -23.43 0.51 4.13
CA TYR A 146 -23.63 1.41 5.25
C TYR A 146 -24.70 2.44 4.90
N TYR A 147 -25.39 2.95 5.93
CA TYR A 147 -26.35 4.03 5.75
C TYR A 147 -25.62 5.37 5.57
N SER A 148 -25.82 5.99 4.43
CA SER A 148 -25.26 7.31 4.13
C SER A 148 -26.25 8.40 4.51
N LYS A 149 -25.94 9.16 5.55
CA LYS A 149 -26.74 10.33 5.94
C LYS A 149 -26.81 11.40 4.84
N TYR A 150 -25.81 11.46 3.96
CA TYR A 150 -25.77 12.43 2.86
C TYR A 150 -26.76 12.07 1.74
N TYR A 151 -26.88 10.78 1.40
CA TYR A 151 -27.79 10.29 0.35
C TYR A 151 -29.11 9.77 0.90
N ASP A 152 -29.29 9.75 2.23
CA ASP A 152 -30.43 9.18 2.94
C ASP A 152 -30.83 7.76 2.48
N LYS A 153 -29.81 6.91 2.28
CA LYS A 153 -29.97 5.51 1.80
C LYS A 153 -28.79 4.63 2.16
N MET A 154 -29.01 3.32 2.04
CA MET A 154 -27.93 2.34 2.05
C MET A 154 -27.05 2.50 0.81
N VAL A 155 -25.75 2.61 1.00
CA VAL A 155 -24.76 2.70 -0.09
C VAL A 155 -23.70 1.61 0.09
N LEU A 156 -23.23 1.12 -1.03
CA LEU A 156 -22.22 0.08 -1.07
C LEU A 156 -20.87 0.62 -0.53
N LYS A 157 -20.36 -0.02 0.52
CA LYS A 157 -19.13 0.35 1.21
C LYS A 157 -17.90 -0.13 0.42
N SER A 158 -16.85 0.70 0.36
CA SER A 158 -15.53 0.22 -0.01
C SER A 158 -14.96 -0.64 1.12
N PRO A 159 -14.55 -1.89 0.88
CA PRO A 159 -14.07 -2.77 1.93
C PRO A 159 -12.71 -2.30 2.48
N LYS A 160 -12.46 -2.58 3.76
CA LYS A 160 -11.10 -2.61 4.31
C LYS A 160 -10.38 -3.85 3.76
N LEU A 161 -9.05 -3.86 3.79
CA LEU A 161 -8.25 -5.00 3.31
C LEU A 161 -8.61 -6.30 4.06
N ILE A 162 -8.78 -6.23 5.38
CA ILE A 162 -9.22 -7.35 6.23
C ILE A 162 -10.59 -7.89 5.81
N GLU A 163 -11.55 -7.00 5.52
CA GLU A 163 -12.92 -7.40 5.12
C GLU A 163 -12.92 -8.09 3.76
N LEU A 164 -12.12 -7.59 2.83
CA LEU A 164 -11.95 -8.21 1.52
C LEU A 164 -11.27 -9.58 1.64
N HIS A 165 -10.19 -9.68 2.41
CA HIS A 165 -9.47 -10.93 2.61
C HIS A 165 -10.36 -11.99 3.26
N GLN A 166 -11.08 -11.62 4.33
CA GLN A 166 -12.03 -12.53 5.00
C GLN A 166 -13.11 -13.02 4.04
N LYS A 167 -13.63 -12.14 3.18
CA LYS A 167 -14.64 -12.52 2.18
C LYS A 167 -14.10 -13.51 1.14
N LEU A 168 -12.84 -13.34 0.71
CA LEU A 168 -12.24 -14.15 -0.35
C LEU A 168 -11.72 -15.51 0.15
N PHE A 169 -11.27 -15.60 1.39
CA PHE A 169 -10.54 -16.77 1.90
C PHE A 169 -11.14 -17.38 3.17
N ASN A 170 -12.13 -16.72 3.79
CA ASN A 170 -12.70 -17.09 5.10
C ASN A 170 -11.64 -17.15 6.21
N GLU A 171 -10.61 -16.32 6.11
CA GLU A 171 -9.47 -16.20 7.02
C GLU A 171 -9.28 -14.74 7.39
N THR A 172 -8.81 -14.48 8.61
CA THR A 172 -8.48 -13.12 9.09
C THR A 172 -6.97 -13.03 9.28
N PRO A 173 -6.27 -12.19 8.50
CA PRO A 173 -4.82 -12.01 8.69
C PRO A 173 -4.54 -11.21 9.96
N ASP A 174 -3.43 -11.53 10.63
CA ASP A 174 -2.95 -10.79 11.78
C ASP A 174 -2.01 -9.64 11.37
N ASN A 175 -1.73 -8.74 12.32
CA ASN A 175 -0.72 -7.68 12.20
C ASN A 175 -0.88 -6.72 11.00
N LEU A 176 -2.10 -6.52 10.49
CA LEU A 176 -2.37 -5.46 9.52
C LEU A 176 -1.99 -4.08 10.07
N HIS A 177 -1.85 -3.10 9.20
CA HIS A 177 -1.25 -1.79 9.44
C HIS A 177 0.28 -1.83 9.63
N ASN A 178 0.90 -2.85 9.05
CA ASN A 178 2.31 -2.88 8.70
C ASN A 178 2.40 -3.03 7.18
N SER A 179 2.98 -2.07 6.49
CA SER A 179 2.93 -2.03 5.02
C SER A 179 3.50 -3.28 4.35
N LEU A 180 4.47 -3.98 4.96
CA LEU A 180 4.99 -5.26 4.46
C LEU A 180 3.92 -6.37 4.52
N ILE A 181 3.14 -6.43 5.58
CA ILE A 181 2.06 -7.40 5.75
C ILE A 181 0.92 -7.04 4.79
N ASP A 182 0.57 -5.77 4.73
CA ASP A 182 -0.51 -5.28 3.88
C ASP A 182 -0.26 -5.57 2.39
N ILE A 183 0.99 -5.46 1.89
CA ILE A 183 1.29 -5.84 0.51
C ILE A 183 1.14 -7.35 0.25
N LEU A 184 1.46 -8.22 1.22
CA LEU A 184 1.29 -9.67 1.06
C LEU A 184 -0.19 -10.05 1.02
N VAL A 185 -0.99 -9.50 1.95
CA VAL A 185 -2.44 -9.69 2.00
C VAL A 185 -3.12 -9.12 0.76
N CYS A 186 -2.73 -7.90 0.35
CA CYS A 186 -3.22 -7.26 -0.86
C CYS A 186 -2.90 -8.07 -2.12
N PHE A 187 -1.67 -8.61 -2.23
CA PHE A 187 -1.27 -9.44 -3.38
C PHE A 187 -2.02 -10.78 -3.43
N ARG A 188 -2.30 -11.40 -2.28
CA ARG A 188 -3.16 -12.60 -2.20
C ARG A 188 -4.56 -12.28 -2.72
N CYS A 189 -5.16 -11.16 -2.25
CA CYS A 189 -6.45 -10.69 -2.74
C CYS A 189 -6.42 -10.39 -4.24
N PHE A 190 -5.37 -9.72 -4.73
CA PHE A 190 -5.18 -9.46 -6.16
C PHE A 190 -5.13 -10.76 -6.98
N GLY A 191 -4.40 -11.76 -6.52
CA GLY A 191 -4.34 -13.07 -7.18
C GLY A 191 -5.72 -13.71 -7.34
N LYS A 192 -6.53 -13.66 -6.28
CA LYS A 192 -7.90 -14.21 -6.31
C LYS A 192 -8.83 -13.38 -7.20
N LEU A 193 -8.75 -12.04 -7.14
CA LEU A 193 -9.62 -11.15 -7.92
C LEU A 193 -9.28 -11.13 -9.41
N TYR A 194 -7.99 -11.15 -9.76
CA TYR A 194 -7.53 -10.93 -11.12
C TYR A 194 -7.32 -12.22 -11.91
N TRP A 195 -6.91 -13.31 -11.24
CA TRP A 195 -6.63 -14.63 -11.85
C TRP A 195 -7.56 -15.74 -11.37
N ASP A 196 -8.44 -15.47 -10.42
CA ASP A 196 -9.25 -16.46 -9.70
C ASP A 196 -8.38 -17.58 -9.05
N VAL A 197 -7.20 -17.21 -8.55
CA VAL A 197 -6.24 -18.15 -7.96
C VAL A 197 -5.79 -17.64 -6.58
N ASP A 198 -5.82 -18.51 -5.57
CA ASP A 198 -5.06 -18.25 -4.35
C ASP A 198 -3.57 -18.47 -4.65
N ILE A 199 -2.83 -17.36 -4.76
CA ILE A 199 -1.42 -17.39 -5.15
C ILE A 199 -0.52 -18.14 -4.17
N LEU A 200 -0.95 -18.29 -2.90
CA LEU A 200 -0.22 -19.06 -1.89
C LEU A 200 -0.20 -20.56 -2.22
N THR A 201 -1.19 -21.06 -2.95
CA THR A 201 -1.21 -22.47 -3.42
C THR A 201 -0.24 -22.72 -4.57
N ARG A 202 0.19 -21.64 -5.26
CA ARG A 202 1.04 -21.71 -6.46
C ARG A 202 2.49 -21.35 -6.20
N ASN A 203 2.81 -20.70 -5.05
CA ASN A 203 4.15 -20.20 -4.76
C ASN A 203 4.56 -20.46 -3.31
N THR A 204 5.41 -21.46 -3.10
CA THR A 204 5.87 -21.87 -1.77
C THR A 204 6.63 -20.77 -1.04
N LYS A 205 7.47 -19.98 -1.75
CA LYS A 205 8.21 -18.88 -1.12
C LYS A 205 7.25 -17.82 -0.58
N LEU A 206 6.25 -17.43 -1.38
CA LEU A 206 5.23 -16.47 -0.96
C LEU A 206 4.38 -17.02 0.18
N LYS A 207 4.00 -18.31 0.12
CA LYS A 207 3.28 -18.99 1.21
C LYS A 207 4.08 -18.93 2.52
N ASN A 208 5.37 -19.27 2.49
CA ASN A 208 6.21 -19.24 3.69
C ASN A 208 6.35 -17.83 4.28
N MET A 209 6.49 -16.81 3.41
CA MET A 209 6.52 -15.41 3.86
C MET A 209 5.20 -15.01 4.51
N TYR A 210 4.09 -15.33 3.86
CA TYR A 210 2.73 -15.05 4.36
C TYR A 210 2.50 -15.72 5.72
N THR A 211 2.72 -17.05 5.83
CA THR A 211 2.50 -17.80 7.08
C THR A 211 3.38 -17.31 8.24
N LYS A 212 4.53 -16.73 7.95
CA LYS A 212 5.45 -16.21 8.99
C LYS A 212 5.00 -14.84 9.52
N LEU A 213 4.38 -14.01 8.71
CA LEU A 213 4.14 -12.59 8.98
C LEU A 213 2.66 -12.27 9.24
N CYS A 214 1.74 -12.95 8.56
CA CYS A 214 0.31 -12.78 8.62
C CYS A 214 -0.36 -13.90 9.43
#